data_aaf737f6f4db810b81a4c77749b2219d
#
_entry.id   aaf737f6f4db810b81a4c77749b2219d
#
_cell.length_a   1.000
_cell.length_b   1.000
_cell.length_c   1.000
_cell.angle_alpha   90.00
_cell.angle_beta   90.00
_cell.angle_gamma   90.00
#
_symmetry.space_group_name_H-M   'P 1'
#
loop_
_entity.id
_entity.type
_entity.pdbx_description
1 polymer ?
#
loop_
_entity_poly.entity_id
_entity_poly.type
_entity_poly.pdbx_seq_one_letter_code
_entity_poly.pdbx_strand_id
1 'polypeptide(L)'
;SYSIRSANLGICCDYPMRGCLSRVASPLPIVARTSYVEGNIKGPAVFSTVTNGISRQINGAGAAVSGIFFDPVLRLGVTGLSRAGKTVFITGLVANLLDRGRMPQLRAEAEQRIDTVYLQPQPDDTLPRFAYEDLLAALTGDDPRWPASTRAVSELRLSFRVQPAGFVGALTGPRVLHVDIVDYPGEWLLDLALLDKSFAEWSEATLDRIAKRAEALEFLATARAEDGALALDEPRALALAASFTAYLHSARANGWSDCTPGRFLLPGDLAGSPVLTFAPLPKPAQTPRGSLWREMERRYDAYK
;
A
#
# COMPACT_ATOMS: atom_id res chain seq x y z
N SER A 1 -13.43 21.43 -13.17
CA SER A 1 -13.25 21.73 -11.73
C SER A 1 -14.11 20.80 -10.92
N TYR A 2 -13.56 19.67 -10.50
CA TYR A 2 -14.24 18.77 -9.56
C TYR A 2 -13.65 18.96 -8.17
N SER A 3 -14.51 19.33 -7.24
CA SER A 3 -14.19 19.53 -5.83
C SER A 3 -14.11 18.16 -5.14
N ILE A 4 -12.94 17.81 -4.64
CA ILE A 4 -12.72 16.63 -3.81
C ILE A 4 -13.14 16.98 -2.38
N ARG A 5 -14.24 16.43 -1.89
CA ARG A 5 -14.59 16.51 -0.47
C ARG A 5 -13.89 15.36 0.26
N SER A 6 -12.94 15.71 1.12
CA SER A 6 -12.37 14.77 2.09
C SER A 6 -13.38 14.54 3.21
N ALA A 7 -13.85 13.32 3.36
CA ALA A 7 -14.62 12.93 4.55
C ALA A 7 -13.64 12.57 5.67
N ASN A 8 -13.51 13.43 6.67
CA ASN A 8 -12.85 13.13 7.92
C ASN A 8 -13.77 12.23 8.76
N LEU A 9 -13.51 10.93 8.77
CA LEU A 9 -14.08 10.02 9.75
C LEU A 9 -13.29 10.13 11.05
N GLY A 10 -13.72 11.03 11.93
CA GLY A 10 -13.28 11.05 13.31
C GLY A 10 -13.90 9.88 14.06
N ILE A 11 -13.19 8.78 14.20
CA ILE A 11 -13.59 7.68 15.07
C ILE A 11 -12.96 7.94 16.45
N CYS A 12 -13.75 8.50 17.36
CA CYS A 12 -13.44 8.45 18.80
C CYS A 12 -13.76 7.04 19.29
N CYS A 13 -12.74 6.23 19.56
CA CYS A 13 -12.91 5.02 20.34
C CYS A 13 -12.84 5.36 21.82
N ASP A 14 -14.01 5.58 22.46
CA ASP A 14 -14.13 5.56 23.91
C ASP A 14 -14.11 4.08 24.36
N TYR A 15 -12.93 3.57 24.64
CA TYR A 15 -12.76 2.32 25.39
C TYR A 15 -11.94 2.63 26.64
N PRO A 16 -12.37 2.25 27.85
CA PRO A 16 -11.65 2.55 29.07
C PRO A 16 -10.41 1.67 29.20
N MET A 17 -9.31 2.05 28.58
CA MET A 17 -7.99 1.49 28.85
C MET A 17 -7.45 2.21 30.09
N ARG A 18 -7.63 1.64 31.28
CA ARG A 18 -6.93 2.10 32.49
C ARG A 18 -5.46 1.73 32.42
N GLY A 19 -4.60 2.71 32.31
CA GLY A 19 -3.22 2.68 32.75
C GLY A 19 -2.17 2.33 31.71
N CYS A 20 -2.00 3.14 30.68
CA CYS A 20 -0.69 3.40 30.04
C CYS A 20 -0.77 4.57 29.04
N LEU A 21 -0.90 5.79 29.55
CA LEU A 21 -0.86 7.01 28.74
C LEU A 21 0.09 8.02 29.37
N SER A 22 1.38 7.85 29.10
CA SER A 22 2.31 8.98 29.15
C SER A 22 3.33 8.82 28.03
N ARG A 23 3.10 9.59 26.98
CA ARG A 23 3.83 9.83 25.73
C ARG A 23 3.17 9.23 24.48
N VAL A 24 2.05 9.80 24.10
CA VAL A 24 1.55 9.66 22.74
C VAL A 24 2.04 10.87 21.94
N ALA A 25 3.00 10.64 21.06
CA ALA A 25 3.30 11.55 19.97
C ALA A 25 2.02 11.72 19.13
N SER A 26 1.76 12.94 18.67
CA SER A 26 0.59 13.31 17.89
C SER A 26 0.31 12.29 16.78
N PRO A 27 -0.93 11.81 16.62
CA PRO A 27 -1.25 10.86 15.57
C PRO A 27 -1.06 11.52 14.20
N LEU A 28 -0.17 10.95 13.39
CA LEU A 28 -0.09 11.28 11.98
C LEU A 28 -1.39 10.84 11.30
N PRO A 29 -1.90 11.60 10.32
CA PRO A 29 -3.18 11.29 9.70
C PRO A 29 -3.12 9.95 8.96
N ILE A 30 -4.04 9.04 9.29
CA ILE A 30 -4.33 7.86 8.48
C ILE A 30 -5.12 8.35 7.27
N VAL A 31 -4.56 8.24 6.09
CA VAL A 31 -5.25 8.60 4.85
C VAL A 31 -5.92 7.35 4.30
N ALA A 32 -7.23 7.25 4.52
CA ALA A 32 -8.05 6.30 3.78
C ALA A 32 -8.43 6.95 2.44
N ARG A 33 -7.92 6.41 1.35
CA ARG A 33 -8.23 6.90 0.00
C ARG A 33 -9.27 5.98 -0.62
N THR A 34 -10.49 6.49 -0.78
CA THR A 34 -11.53 5.86 -1.60
C THR A 34 -11.29 6.29 -3.04
N SER A 35 -10.88 5.38 -3.90
CA SER A 35 -10.83 5.62 -5.34
C SER A 35 -12.02 4.98 -6.00
N TYR A 36 -12.93 5.82 -6.47
CA TYR A 36 -13.93 5.44 -7.46
C TYR A 36 -13.21 5.43 -8.82
N VAL A 37 -13.05 4.28 -9.43
CA VAL A 37 -12.46 4.19 -10.78
C VAL A 37 -13.60 4.10 -11.79
N GLU A 38 -14.01 5.25 -12.29
CA GLU A 38 -14.57 5.37 -13.63
C GLU A 38 -13.51 6.02 -14.52
N GLY A 39 -13.08 5.32 -15.57
CA GLY A 39 -12.39 5.91 -16.71
C GLY A 39 -10.89 5.64 -16.77
N ASN A 40 -10.55 4.89 -17.75
CA ASN A 40 -9.35 4.78 -18.59
C ASN A 40 -8.09 5.59 -18.13
N ILE A 41 -7.21 4.97 -17.35
CA ILE A 41 -5.88 5.49 -17.12
C ILE A 41 -4.87 4.46 -17.63
N LYS A 42 -4.18 4.80 -18.71
CA LYS A 42 -2.96 4.11 -19.14
C LYS A 42 -1.85 4.51 -18.18
N GLY A 43 -1.55 3.66 -17.21
CA GLY A 43 -0.41 3.80 -16.30
C GLY A 43 0.68 2.78 -16.64
N PRO A 44 1.93 2.99 -16.22
CA PRO A 44 3.04 2.11 -16.53
C PRO A 44 2.93 0.73 -15.86
N ALA A 45 3.58 -0.26 -16.46
CA ALA A 45 3.40 -1.70 -16.31
C ALA A 45 3.58 -2.33 -14.90
N VAL A 46 4.03 -1.62 -13.91
CA VAL A 46 4.28 -2.16 -12.55
C VAL A 46 3.00 -2.27 -11.71
N PHE A 47 1.98 -1.47 -12.06
CA PHE A 47 0.63 -1.65 -11.50
C PHE A 47 -0.19 -2.72 -12.23
N SER A 48 0.34 -3.28 -13.32
CA SER A 48 -0.41 -4.16 -14.21
C SER A 48 -0.70 -5.54 -13.61
N THR A 49 0.09 -6.01 -12.66
CA THR A 49 -0.12 -7.34 -12.06
C THR A 49 -1.30 -7.34 -11.07
N VAL A 50 -1.49 -6.22 -10.35
CA VAL A 50 -2.67 -6.06 -9.46
C VAL A 50 -3.91 -5.60 -10.24
N THR A 51 -3.71 -4.89 -11.38
CA THR A 51 -4.81 -4.37 -12.20
C THR A 51 -5.27 -5.33 -13.30
N ASN A 52 -4.46 -6.31 -13.72
CA ASN A 52 -4.82 -7.26 -14.78
C ASN A 52 -5.95 -8.23 -14.42
N GLY A 53 -6.23 -8.43 -13.13
CA GLY A 53 -7.45 -9.12 -12.68
C GLY A 53 -8.72 -8.30 -12.93
N ILE A 54 -8.62 -6.97 -13.00
CA ILE A 54 -9.75 -6.04 -13.12
C ILE A 54 -10.06 -5.70 -14.59
N SER A 55 -9.03 -5.68 -15.46
CA SER A 55 -9.19 -5.20 -16.86
C SER A 55 -9.88 -6.19 -17.79
N ARG A 56 -10.07 -7.45 -17.41
CA ARG A 56 -10.71 -8.44 -18.29
C ARG A 56 -12.23 -8.39 -18.33
N GLN A 57 -12.90 -7.62 -17.46
CA GLN A 57 -14.37 -7.57 -17.41
C GLN A 57 -15.01 -6.26 -17.93
N ILE A 58 -14.25 -5.25 -18.36
CA ILE A 58 -14.83 -3.93 -18.71
C ILE A 58 -14.67 -3.54 -20.20
N ASN A 59 -14.33 -4.45 -21.09
CA ASN A 59 -14.31 -4.17 -22.54
C ASN A 59 -15.52 -4.76 -23.24
N GLY A 60 -16.65 -4.06 -23.18
CA GLY A 60 -17.82 -4.37 -23.98
C GLY A 60 -18.89 -3.27 -23.87
N ALA A 61 -19.25 -2.70 -25.00
CA ALA A 61 -20.34 -1.73 -25.15
C ALA A 61 -21.67 -2.30 -24.66
N GLY A 62 -21.98 -2.10 -23.40
CA GLY A 62 -23.17 -2.64 -22.72
C GLY A 62 -23.34 -2.11 -21.30
N ALA A 63 -22.54 -1.14 -20.90
CA ALA A 63 -22.47 -0.67 -19.51
C ALA A 63 -23.77 -0.08 -18.93
N ALA A 64 -24.74 0.27 -19.74
CA ALA A 64 -26.03 0.81 -19.29
C ALA A 64 -27.06 -0.25 -18.89
N VAL A 65 -26.88 -1.51 -19.31
CA VAL A 65 -27.85 -2.60 -19.04
C VAL A 65 -27.28 -3.62 -18.06
N SER A 66 -25.94 -3.72 -17.93
CA SER A 66 -25.27 -4.70 -17.06
C SER A 66 -25.27 -4.32 -15.57
N GLY A 67 -25.48 -3.05 -15.20
CA GLY A 67 -25.56 -2.61 -13.80
C GLY A 67 -26.73 -3.20 -12.99
N ILE A 68 -27.62 -3.95 -13.62
CA ILE A 68 -28.77 -4.61 -12.97
C ILE A 68 -28.44 -6.01 -12.49
N PHE A 69 -27.36 -6.64 -13.01
CA PHE A 69 -27.06 -8.06 -12.79
C PHE A 69 -25.76 -8.34 -12.01
N PHE A 70 -24.94 -7.34 -11.73
CA PHE A 70 -23.71 -7.56 -10.96
C PHE A 70 -23.77 -6.87 -9.60
N ASP A 71 -23.33 -7.58 -8.57
CA ASP A 71 -23.22 -7.03 -7.23
C ASP A 71 -22.09 -5.97 -7.21
N PRO A 72 -22.37 -4.75 -6.73
CA PRO A 72 -21.39 -3.68 -6.70
C PRO A 72 -20.24 -4.03 -5.76
N VAL A 73 -19.00 -3.71 -6.17
CA VAL A 73 -17.78 -3.92 -5.39
C VAL A 73 -17.15 -2.57 -5.10
N LEU A 74 -16.97 -2.26 -3.82
CA LEU A 74 -16.19 -1.12 -3.34
C LEU A 74 -14.81 -1.60 -2.88
N ARG A 75 -13.74 -1.11 -3.51
CA ARG A 75 -12.37 -1.38 -3.05
C ARG A 75 -11.86 -0.26 -2.16
N LEU A 76 -11.40 -0.63 -0.97
CA LEU A 76 -10.84 0.26 0.04
C LEU A 76 -9.37 -0.11 0.28
N GLY A 77 -8.46 0.67 -0.27
CA GLY A 77 -7.04 0.57 0.04
C GLY A 77 -6.71 1.32 1.33
N VAL A 78 -6.17 0.61 2.31
CA VAL A 78 -5.70 1.21 3.56
C VAL A 78 -4.19 1.27 3.55
N THR A 79 -3.67 2.47 3.74
CA THR A 79 -2.25 2.71 3.68
C THR A 79 -1.82 3.74 4.73
N GLY A 80 -0.55 3.80 5.04
CA GLY A 80 0.05 4.70 6.03
C GLY A 80 1.42 4.16 6.43
N LEU A 81 2.26 5.00 7.00
CA LEU A 81 3.61 4.61 7.41
C LEU A 81 3.60 3.42 8.38
N SER A 82 4.74 2.73 8.48
CA SER A 82 4.94 1.67 9.46
C SER A 82 4.57 2.15 10.87
N ARG A 83 3.89 1.31 11.63
CA ARG A 83 3.41 1.61 12.99
C ARG A 83 2.36 2.74 13.09
N ALA A 84 1.76 3.18 11.97
CA ALA A 84 0.68 4.17 11.97
C ALA A 84 -0.67 3.62 12.46
N GLY A 85 -0.75 2.34 12.81
CA GLY A 85 -1.98 1.71 13.30
C GLY A 85 -2.92 1.18 12.21
N LYS A 86 -2.45 1.01 10.95
CA LYS A 86 -3.28 0.48 9.84
C LYS A 86 -4.01 -0.82 10.19
N THR A 87 -3.25 -1.82 10.64
CA THR A 87 -3.79 -3.14 11.01
C THR A 87 -4.87 -3.03 12.08
N VAL A 88 -4.61 -2.21 13.12
CA VAL A 88 -5.60 -1.97 14.19
C VAL A 88 -6.83 -1.24 13.65
N PHE A 89 -6.63 -0.27 12.77
CA PHE A 89 -7.74 0.44 12.12
C PHE A 89 -8.60 -0.51 11.27
N ILE A 90 -7.98 -1.35 10.43
CA ILE A 90 -8.72 -2.34 9.61
C ILE A 90 -9.47 -3.30 10.52
N THR A 91 -8.81 -3.88 11.53
CA THR A 91 -9.43 -4.82 12.46
C THR A 91 -10.62 -4.18 13.19
N GLY A 92 -10.45 -2.95 13.70
CA GLY A 92 -11.51 -2.22 14.36
C GLY A 92 -12.66 -1.84 13.42
N LEU A 93 -12.36 -1.43 12.18
CA LEU A 93 -13.37 -1.14 11.16
C LEU A 93 -14.20 -2.38 10.84
N VAL A 94 -13.54 -3.51 10.58
CA VAL A 94 -14.22 -4.78 10.27
C VAL A 94 -15.07 -5.25 11.46
N ALA A 95 -14.55 -5.20 12.68
CA ALA A 95 -15.29 -5.57 13.88
C ALA A 95 -16.56 -4.71 14.06
N ASN A 96 -16.44 -3.41 13.86
CA ASN A 96 -17.59 -2.50 13.98
C ASN A 96 -18.61 -2.69 12.85
N LEU A 97 -18.17 -3.03 11.64
CA LEU A 97 -19.07 -3.31 10.52
C LEU A 97 -19.81 -4.65 10.70
N LEU A 98 -19.16 -5.66 11.27
CA LEU A 98 -19.78 -6.94 11.60
C LEU A 98 -20.77 -6.82 12.76
N ASP A 99 -20.42 -6.03 13.80
CA ASP A 99 -21.30 -5.67 14.90
C ASP A 99 -22.01 -4.34 14.61
N ARG A 100 -23.07 -4.41 13.81
CA ARG A 100 -23.80 -3.27 13.25
C ARG A 100 -24.26 -2.25 14.26
N GLY A 101 -24.58 -2.67 15.47
CA GLY A 101 -25.00 -1.78 16.56
C GLY A 101 -23.96 -0.75 16.96
N ARG A 102 -22.70 -0.90 16.54
CA ARG A 102 -21.61 0.03 16.83
C ARG A 102 -21.40 1.12 15.78
N MET A 103 -22.16 1.10 14.68
CA MET A 103 -21.99 2.04 13.56
C MET A 103 -23.28 2.86 13.25
N PRO A 104 -23.89 3.51 14.25
CA PRO A 104 -25.14 4.26 14.04
C PRO A 104 -24.95 5.48 13.10
N GLN A 105 -23.72 5.93 12.88
CA GLN A 105 -23.40 7.02 11.95
C GLN A 105 -23.49 6.59 10.49
N LEU A 106 -23.44 5.28 10.20
CA LEU A 106 -23.60 4.77 8.87
C LEU A 106 -25.07 4.93 8.45
N ARG A 107 -25.31 5.80 7.47
CA ARG A 107 -26.69 6.13 7.05
C ARG A 107 -27.52 4.90 6.71
N ALA A 108 -26.94 3.92 6.04
CA ALA A 108 -27.64 2.67 5.71
C ALA A 108 -28.02 1.86 6.94
N GLU A 109 -27.24 1.92 8.03
CA GLU A 109 -27.57 1.30 9.31
C GLU A 109 -28.64 2.12 10.07
N ALA A 110 -28.50 3.44 10.12
CA ALA A 110 -29.50 4.32 10.72
C ALA A 110 -30.88 4.21 10.04
N GLU A 111 -30.90 3.95 8.73
CA GLU A 111 -32.11 3.69 7.94
C GLU A 111 -32.55 2.21 7.98
N GLN A 112 -31.89 1.36 8.77
CA GLN A 112 -32.15 -0.09 8.90
C GLN A 112 -32.17 -0.83 7.56
N ARG A 113 -31.33 -0.41 6.61
CA ARG A 113 -31.24 -0.99 5.26
C ARG A 113 -30.21 -2.09 5.14
N ILE A 114 -29.38 -2.32 6.14
CA ILE A 114 -28.40 -3.40 6.16
C ILE A 114 -29.03 -4.61 6.87
N ASP A 115 -29.32 -5.67 6.14
CA ASP A 115 -29.88 -6.88 6.69
C ASP A 115 -28.83 -7.71 7.43
N THR A 116 -27.69 -7.96 6.76
CA THR A 116 -26.58 -8.75 7.30
C THR A 116 -25.24 -8.27 6.75
N VAL A 117 -24.20 -8.42 7.56
CA VAL A 117 -22.79 -8.23 7.14
C VAL A 117 -22.04 -9.51 7.50
N TYR A 118 -21.22 -10.00 6.58
CA TYR A 118 -20.47 -11.24 6.77
C TYR A 118 -19.16 -11.22 5.98
N LEU A 119 -18.20 -12.02 6.44
CA LEU A 119 -16.93 -12.23 5.76
C LEU A 119 -17.09 -13.23 4.61
N GLN A 120 -16.42 -12.96 3.52
CA GLN A 120 -16.27 -13.87 2.39
C GLN A 120 -14.79 -14.13 2.08
N PRO A 121 -14.45 -15.21 1.36
CA PRO A 121 -13.14 -15.35 0.75
C PRO A 121 -12.81 -14.12 -0.10
N GLN A 122 -11.55 -13.68 -0.05
CA GLN A 122 -11.07 -12.57 -0.88
C GLN A 122 -11.16 -12.96 -2.37
N PRO A 123 -11.34 -11.95 -3.27
CA PRO A 123 -11.52 -12.21 -4.70
C PRO A 123 -10.22 -12.57 -5.42
N ASP A 124 -9.07 -12.26 -4.84
CA ASP A 124 -7.75 -12.52 -5.42
C ASP A 124 -7.03 -13.62 -4.63
N ASP A 125 -7.02 -14.83 -5.18
CA ASP A 125 -6.37 -16.00 -4.57
C ASP A 125 -4.83 -15.88 -4.54
N THR A 126 -4.26 -14.90 -5.23
CA THR A 126 -2.81 -14.64 -5.21
C THR A 126 -2.37 -13.78 -4.03
N LEU A 127 -3.31 -13.09 -3.39
CA LEU A 127 -3.06 -12.30 -2.20
C LEU A 127 -3.39 -13.10 -0.93
N PRO A 128 -2.56 -13.03 0.13
CA PRO A 128 -2.91 -13.60 1.41
C PRO A 128 -4.15 -12.90 2.00
N ARG A 129 -5.00 -13.69 2.65
CA ARG A 129 -6.13 -13.15 3.39
C ARG A 129 -5.63 -12.36 4.60
N PHE A 130 -6.23 -11.18 4.85
CA PHE A 130 -5.99 -10.43 6.08
C PHE A 130 -6.48 -11.26 7.29
N ALA A 131 -5.59 -11.53 8.24
CA ALA A 131 -5.82 -12.43 9.38
C ALA A 131 -6.70 -11.76 10.46
N TYR A 132 -7.91 -11.37 10.09
CA TYR A 132 -8.82 -10.58 10.94
C TYR A 132 -9.08 -11.22 12.29
N GLU A 133 -9.39 -12.51 12.31
CA GLU A 133 -9.76 -13.24 13.53
C GLU A 133 -8.62 -13.29 14.53
N ASP A 134 -7.41 -13.60 14.07
CA ASP A 134 -6.21 -13.67 14.91
C ASP A 134 -5.83 -12.29 15.45
N LEU A 135 -5.97 -11.26 14.60
CA LEU A 135 -5.68 -9.88 14.98
C LEU A 135 -6.71 -9.33 15.98
N LEU A 136 -7.98 -9.66 15.79
CA LEU A 136 -9.02 -9.31 16.76
C LEU A 136 -8.76 -9.99 18.10
N ALA A 137 -8.47 -11.28 18.10
CA ALA A 137 -8.15 -12.03 19.32
C ALA A 137 -6.89 -11.46 20.02
N ALA A 138 -5.86 -11.10 19.25
CA ALA A 138 -4.67 -10.46 19.80
C ALA A 138 -4.93 -9.09 20.43
N LEU A 139 -5.91 -8.32 19.92
CA LEU A 139 -6.24 -7.00 20.43
C LEU A 139 -7.21 -7.02 21.63
N THR A 140 -8.08 -8.07 21.70
CA THR A 140 -9.20 -8.10 22.65
C THR A 140 -9.16 -9.27 23.61
N GLY A 141 -8.18 -10.20 23.48
CA GLY A 141 -8.02 -11.34 24.37
C GLY A 141 -7.55 -10.96 25.78
N ASP A 142 -7.34 -11.96 26.64
CA ASP A 142 -6.94 -11.77 28.04
C ASP A 142 -5.55 -11.12 28.20
N ASP A 143 -4.66 -11.30 27.21
CA ASP A 143 -3.33 -10.66 27.12
C ASP A 143 -3.23 -9.83 25.84
N PRO A 144 -3.78 -8.59 25.83
CA PRO A 144 -3.85 -7.76 24.62
C PRO A 144 -2.45 -7.40 24.10
N ARG A 145 -2.23 -7.66 22.81
CA ARG A 145 -0.96 -7.39 22.15
C ARG A 145 -1.13 -6.53 20.91
N TRP A 146 -0.20 -5.60 20.74
CA TRP A 146 -0.19 -4.78 19.54
C TRP A 146 0.28 -5.60 18.33
N PRO A 147 -0.44 -5.55 17.18
CA PRO A 147 -0.06 -6.30 16.00
C PRO A 147 1.33 -5.91 15.48
N ALA A 148 2.01 -6.89 14.87
CA ALA A 148 3.24 -6.64 14.14
C ALA A 148 2.99 -5.73 12.93
N SER A 149 4.04 -5.09 12.41
CA SER A 149 3.93 -4.28 11.20
C SER A 149 3.55 -5.13 9.99
N THR A 150 2.68 -4.60 9.12
CA THR A 150 2.31 -5.19 7.83
C THR A 150 3.55 -5.39 6.97
N ARG A 151 3.79 -6.62 6.51
CA ARG A 151 4.97 -7.00 5.71
C ARG A 151 4.65 -7.33 4.26
N ALA A 152 3.40 -7.62 3.97
CA ALA A 152 2.91 -7.97 2.64
C ALA A 152 1.53 -7.35 2.43
N VAL A 153 1.10 -7.24 1.17
CA VAL A 153 -0.29 -6.90 0.85
C VAL A 153 -1.18 -8.03 1.34
N SER A 154 -2.31 -7.69 1.92
CA SER A 154 -3.35 -8.67 2.26
C SER A 154 -4.73 -8.08 1.97
N GLU A 155 -5.69 -8.94 1.70
CA GLU A 155 -7.04 -8.54 1.31
C GLU A 155 -8.09 -9.24 2.18
N LEU A 156 -9.20 -8.53 2.43
CA LEU A 156 -10.37 -9.05 3.13
C LEU A 156 -11.63 -8.58 2.41
N ARG A 157 -12.57 -9.49 2.15
CA ARG A 157 -13.89 -9.16 1.61
C ARG A 157 -14.96 -9.19 2.68
N LEU A 158 -15.67 -8.06 2.82
CA LEU A 158 -16.92 -7.94 3.55
C LEU A 158 -18.09 -7.87 2.56
N SER A 159 -19.16 -8.58 2.85
CA SER A 159 -20.38 -8.57 2.05
C SER A 159 -21.55 -8.08 2.87
N PHE A 160 -22.23 -7.09 2.33
CA PHE A 160 -23.39 -6.43 2.94
C PHE A 160 -24.63 -6.82 2.15
N ARG A 161 -25.60 -7.42 2.80
CA ARG A 161 -26.94 -7.55 2.24
C ARG A 161 -27.72 -6.29 2.58
N VAL A 162 -28.04 -5.51 1.54
CA VAL A 162 -28.59 -4.16 1.69
C VAL A 162 -29.93 -4.03 0.97
N GLN A 163 -30.90 -3.43 1.64
CA GLN A 163 -32.14 -3.00 1.02
C GLN A 163 -31.91 -1.70 0.25
N PRO A 164 -32.14 -1.68 -1.07
CA PRO A 164 -31.99 -0.45 -1.86
C PRO A 164 -32.99 0.63 -1.40
N ALA A 165 -32.56 1.90 -1.49
CA ALA A 165 -33.43 3.03 -1.11
C ALA A 165 -34.42 3.36 -2.24
N GLY A 166 -35.59 3.89 -1.84
CA GLY A 166 -36.62 4.42 -2.74
C GLY A 166 -37.56 3.38 -3.35
N PHE A 167 -38.53 3.87 -4.10
CA PHE A 167 -39.63 3.04 -4.64
C PHE A 167 -39.15 1.95 -5.61
N VAL A 168 -38.17 2.25 -6.46
CA VAL A 168 -37.59 1.26 -7.38
C VAL A 168 -36.79 0.19 -6.61
N GLY A 169 -36.15 0.58 -5.51
CA GLY A 169 -35.42 -0.34 -4.64
C GLY A 169 -36.33 -1.36 -3.95
N ALA A 170 -37.51 -0.94 -3.52
CA ALA A 170 -38.50 -1.82 -2.92
C ALA A 170 -39.00 -2.92 -3.88
N LEU A 171 -38.94 -2.69 -5.18
CA LEU A 171 -39.37 -3.65 -6.21
C LEU A 171 -38.27 -4.63 -6.60
N THR A 172 -36.99 -4.31 -6.38
CA THR A 172 -35.85 -5.12 -6.82
C THR A 172 -35.34 -6.10 -5.75
N GLY A 173 -35.80 -5.96 -4.51
CA GLY A 173 -35.36 -6.80 -3.39
C GLY A 173 -33.94 -6.49 -2.88
N PRO A 174 -33.47 -7.23 -1.86
CA PRO A 174 -32.16 -7.01 -1.29
C PRO A 174 -31.04 -7.31 -2.28
N ARG A 175 -29.96 -6.50 -2.25
CA ARG A 175 -28.75 -6.67 -3.07
C ARG A 175 -27.55 -6.91 -2.18
N VAL A 176 -26.52 -7.53 -2.75
CA VAL A 176 -25.24 -7.71 -2.06
C VAL A 176 -24.28 -6.62 -2.55
N LEU A 177 -23.67 -5.90 -1.59
CA LEU A 177 -22.56 -4.99 -1.82
C LEU A 177 -21.30 -5.62 -1.24
N HIS A 178 -20.27 -5.76 -2.04
CA HIS A 178 -18.97 -6.23 -1.56
C HIS A 178 -18.06 -5.05 -1.24
N VAL A 179 -17.34 -5.14 -0.13
CA VAL A 179 -16.29 -4.21 0.25
C VAL A 179 -14.99 -4.98 0.39
N ASP A 180 -14.07 -4.76 -0.53
CA ASP A 180 -12.73 -5.36 -0.53
C ASP A 180 -11.77 -4.41 0.16
N ILE A 181 -11.28 -4.79 1.32
CA ILE A 181 -10.31 -4.01 2.10
C ILE A 181 -8.93 -4.57 1.83
N VAL A 182 -8.04 -3.73 1.31
CA VAL A 182 -6.66 -4.09 0.98
C VAL A 182 -5.71 -3.35 1.91
N ASP A 183 -4.93 -4.09 2.69
CA ASP A 183 -3.86 -3.55 3.55
C ASP A 183 -2.55 -3.50 2.76
N TYR A 184 -2.03 -2.29 2.54
CA TYR A 184 -0.77 -2.06 1.83
C TYR A 184 0.36 -1.73 2.81
N PRO A 185 1.56 -2.31 2.65
CA PRO A 185 2.75 -1.86 3.36
C PRO A 185 2.97 -0.36 3.15
N GLY A 186 3.16 0.37 4.24
CA GLY A 186 3.29 1.83 4.16
C GLY A 186 4.58 2.28 3.47
N GLU A 187 5.60 1.45 3.51
CA GLU A 187 6.88 1.66 2.87
C GLU A 187 6.75 1.77 1.34
N TRP A 188 5.81 1.06 0.73
CA TRP A 188 5.58 1.11 -0.71
C TRP A 188 5.03 2.45 -1.21
N LEU A 189 4.40 3.24 -0.32
CA LEU A 189 3.95 4.59 -0.67
C LEU A 189 5.10 5.55 -0.93
N LEU A 190 6.24 5.31 -0.31
CA LEU A 190 7.43 6.14 -0.51
C LEU A 190 7.91 6.06 -1.96
N ASP A 191 7.60 4.96 -2.65
CA ASP A 191 7.98 4.73 -4.05
C ASP A 191 7.19 5.60 -5.04
N LEU A 192 6.04 6.13 -4.64
CA LEU A 192 5.29 7.07 -5.45
C LEU A 192 6.11 8.33 -5.78
N ALA A 193 7.03 8.74 -4.89
CA ALA A 193 7.92 9.86 -5.12
C ALA A 193 9.01 9.58 -6.19
N LEU A 194 9.15 8.34 -6.65
CA LEU A 194 10.10 7.95 -7.68
C LEU A 194 9.49 8.05 -9.09
N LEU A 195 8.16 8.02 -9.21
CA LEU A 195 7.45 7.96 -10.50
C LEU A 195 7.80 9.13 -11.42
N ASP A 196 7.96 10.32 -10.87
CA ASP A 196 8.24 11.55 -11.62
C ASP A 196 9.74 11.85 -11.77
N LYS A 197 10.62 10.95 -11.30
CA LYS A 197 12.08 11.17 -11.35
C LYS A 197 12.76 10.22 -12.32
N SER A 198 13.69 10.74 -13.08
CA SER A 198 14.68 9.93 -13.81
C SER A 198 15.67 9.27 -12.83
N PHE A 199 16.37 8.24 -13.30
CA PHE A 199 17.42 7.61 -12.50
C PHE A 199 18.50 8.59 -12.08
N ALA A 200 18.88 9.53 -12.98
CA ALA A 200 19.88 10.55 -12.70
C ALA A 200 19.45 11.48 -11.56
N GLU A 201 18.25 12.03 -11.64
CA GLU A 201 17.69 12.93 -10.63
C GLU A 201 17.50 12.22 -9.27
N TRP A 202 17.03 10.98 -9.30
CA TRP A 202 16.87 10.18 -8.09
C TRP A 202 18.22 9.86 -7.45
N SER A 203 19.23 9.45 -8.25
CA SER A 203 20.57 9.14 -7.77
C SER A 203 21.22 10.34 -7.10
N GLU A 204 21.26 11.50 -7.79
CA GLU A 204 21.81 12.75 -7.27
C GLU A 204 21.13 13.15 -5.97
N ALA A 205 19.79 13.26 -5.97
CA ALA A 205 19.03 13.65 -4.80
C ALA A 205 19.19 12.67 -3.62
N THR A 206 19.38 11.37 -3.91
CA THR A 206 19.58 10.36 -2.87
C THR A 206 20.98 10.48 -2.28
N LEU A 207 22.02 10.54 -3.10
CA LEU A 207 23.41 10.68 -2.64
C LEU A 207 23.61 11.95 -1.81
N ASP A 208 23.03 13.08 -2.23
CA ASP A 208 23.09 14.35 -1.49
C ASP A 208 22.39 14.25 -0.14
N ARG A 209 21.20 13.66 -0.12
CA ARG A 209 20.41 13.50 1.10
C ARG A 209 21.11 12.64 2.14
N ILE A 210 21.77 11.56 1.73
CA ILE A 210 22.43 10.61 2.62
C ILE A 210 23.88 10.98 2.95
N ALA A 211 24.44 12.00 2.32
CA ALA A 211 25.86 12.36 2.41
C ALA A 211 26.36 12.62 3.84
N LYS A 212 25.47 13.02 4.76
CA LYS A 212 25.81 13.35 6.16
C LYS A 212 25.35 12.26 7.15
N ARG A 213 24.82 11.13 6.67
CA ARG A 213 24.33 10.05 7.54
C ARG A 213 25.45 9.07 7.84
N ALA A 214 25.63 8.78 9.12
CA ALA A 214 26.66 7.83 9.57
C ALA A 214 26.42 6.42 8.98
N GLU A 215 25.16 6.00 8.89
CA GLU A 215 24.75 4.71 8.34
C GLU A 215 25.08 4.56 6.86
N ALA A 216 25.25 5.66 6.14
CA ALA A 216 25.51 5.66 4.69
C ALA A 216 27.01 5.60 4.34
N LEU A 217 27.90 5.73 5.29
CA LEU A 217 29.35 5.89 5.02
C LEU A 217 29.94 4.73 4.21
N GLU A 218 29.61 3.50 4.56
CA GLU A 218 30.08 2.29 3.85
C GLU A 218 29.54 2.24 2.42
N PHE A 219 28.22 2.45 2.26
CA PHE A 219 27.60 2.49 0.94
C PHE A 219 28.17 3.62 0.08
N LEU A 220 28.32 4.83 0.63
CA LEU A 220 28.87 5.99 -0.10
C LEU A 220 30.32 5.75 -0.54
N ALA A 221 31.12 5.09 0.28
CA ALA A 221 32.47 4.70 -0.10
C ALA A 221 32.47 3.74 -1.30
N THR A 222 31.62 2.71 -1.26
CA THR A 222 31.44 1.76 -2.36
C THR A 222 30.91 2.45 -3.62
N ALA A 223 29.86 3.25 -3.52
CA ALA A 223 29.25 3.93 -4.66
C ALA A 223 30.18 4.94 -5.35
N ARG A 224 31.07 5.60 -4.60
CA ARG A 224 32.08 6.53 -5.13
C ARG A 224 33.27 5.83 -5.75
N ALA A 225 33.57 4.60 -5.35
CA ALA A 225 34.62 3.80 -5.92
C ALA A 225 34.22 3.16 -7.26
N GLU A 226 32.91 3.10 -7.56
CA GLU A 226 32.40 2.57 -8.81
C GLU A 226 32.43 3.63 -9.93
N ASP A 227 33.01 3.25 -11.09
CA ASP A 227 32.89 4.03 -12.31
C ASP A 227 31.68 3.55 -13.12
N GLY A 228 30.61 4.33 -13.11
CA GLY A 228 29.38 4.03 -13.84
C GLY A 228 29.55 3.92 -15.36
N ALA A 229 30.67 4.41 -15.95
CA ALA A 229 30.95 4.34 -17.37
C ALA A 229 31.54 2.97 -17.81
N LEU A 230 32.08 2.19 -16.87
CA LEU A 230 32.63 0.88 -17.17
C LEU A 230 31.55 -0.11 -17.61
N ALA A 231 31.97 -1.15 -18.35
CA ALA A 231 31.10 -2.24 -18.73
C ALA A 231 30.49 -2.90 -17.49
N LEU A 232 29.24 -3.35 -17.62
CA LEU A 232 28.54 -4.05 -16.55
C LEU A 232 29.31 -5.27 -16.09
N ASP A 233 29.54 -5.34 -14.80
CA ASP A 233 29.97 -6.53 -14.07
C ASP A 233 28.83 -6.90 -13.11
N GLU A 234 28.11 -7.98 -13.40
CA GLU A 234 26.90 -8.34 -12.64
C GLU A 234 27.19 -8.61 -11.15
N PRO A 235 28.22 -9.36 -10.76
CA PRO A 235 28.60 -9.53 -9.37
C PRO A 235 28.81 -8.20 -8.63
N ARG A 236 29.47 -7.22 -9.26
CA ARG A 236 29.69 -5.89 -8.67
C ARG A 236 28.40 -5.09 -8.57
N ALA A 237 27.54 -5.16 -9.58
CA ALA A 237 26.22 -4.53 -9.57
C ALA A 237 25.34 -5.06 -8.43
N LEU A 238 25.33 -6.38 -8.22
CA LEU A 238 24.61 -7.02 -7.12
C LEU A 238 25.19 -6.62 -5.75
N ALA A 239 26.51 -6.59 -5.60
CA ALA A 239 27.17 -6.18 -4.37
C ALA A 239 26.84 -4.73 -4.01
N LEU A 240 26.83 -3.83 -5.00
CA LEU A 240 26.47 -2.43 -4.81
C LEU A 240 25.00 -2.29 -4.38
N ALA A 241 24.08 -3.00 -5.02
CA ALA A 241 22.66 -2.99 -4.64
C ALA A 241 22.44 -3.58 -3.25
N ALA A 242 23.17 -4.65 -2.88
CA ALA A 242 23.13 -5.22 -1.54
C ALA A 242 23.64 -4.23 -0.47
N SER A 243 24.73 -3.51 -0.75
CA SER A 243 25.26 -2.48 0.15
C SER A 243 24.24 -1.34 0.34
N PHE A 244 23.57 -0.90 -0.72
CA PHE A 244 22.51 0.10 -0.64
C PHE A 244 21.31 -0.39 0.18
N THR A 245 20.90 -1.64 -0.02
CA THR A 245 19.82 -2.27 0.76
C THR A 245 20.16 -2.35 2.23
N ALA A 246 21.39 -2.75 2.56
CA ALA A 246 21.89 -2.78 3.95
C ALA A 246 21.85 -1.40 4.60
N TYR A 247 22.29 -0.37 3.87
CA TYR A 247 22.14 1.02 4.32
C TYR A 247 20.69 1.38 4.62
N LEU A 248 19.74 1.07 3.71
CA LEU A 248 18.33 1.39 3.92
C LEU A 248 17.76 0.73 5.19
N HIS A 249 18.11 -0.55 5.44
CA HIS A 249 17.72 -1.25 6.67
C HIS A 249 18.31 -0.60 7.93
N SER A 250 19.60 -0.24 7.89
CA SER A 250 20.25 0.44 9.01
C SER A 250 19.64 1.81 9.28
N ALA A 251 19.44 2.61 8.24
CA ALA A 251 18.79 3.91 8.35
C ALA A 251 17.37 3.80 8.93
N ARG A 252 16.60 2.80 8.47
CA ARG A 252 15.25 2.54 8.99
C ARG A 252 15.27 2.15 10.46
N ALA A 253 16.22 1.31 10.88
CA ALA A 253 16.39 0.90 12.28
C ALA A 253 16.74 2.09 13.19
N ASN A 254 17.49 3.07 12.67
CA ASN A 254 17.85 4.31 13.36
C ASN A 254 16.79 5.42 13.28
N GLY A 255 15.58 5.11 12.74
CA GLY A 255 14.43 6.00 12.81
C GLY A 255 14.25 6.93 11.60
N TRP A 256 15.06 6.81 10.56
CA TRP A 256 14.84 7.56 9.31
C TRP A 256 13.56 7.09 8.62
N SER A 257 12.71 8.02 8.22
CA SER A 257 11.41 7.74 7.60
C SER A 257 11.42 7.83 6.08
N ASP A 258 12.47 8.38 5.49
CA ASP A 258 12.61 8.64 4.04
C ASP A 258 13.48 7.60 3.32
N CYS A 259 13.46 6.35 3.80
CA CYS A 259 14.21 5.23 3.23
C CYS A 259 13.52 4.72 1.96
N THR A 260 13.89 5.25 0.80
CA THR A 260 13.40 4.86 -0.52
C THR A 260 14.50 4.22 -1.36
N PRO A 261 14.22 3.20 -2.17
CA PRO A 261 12.91 2.60 -2.46
C PRO A 261 12.36 1.72 -1.32
N GLY A 262 11.06 1.77 -1.08
CA GLY A 262 10.43 1.06 0.04
C GLY A 262 10.38 -0.45 -0.14
N ARG A 263 10.29 -0.96 -1.39
CA ARG A 263 10.33 -2.39 -1.69
C ARG A 263 11.72 -3.03 -1.47
N PHE A 264 12.77 -2.27 -1.35
CA PHE A 264 14.07 -2.78 -0.88
C PHE A 264 14.01 -3.18 0.61
N LEU A 265 13.18 -2.50 1.40
CA LEU A 265 12.95 -2.83 2.81
C LEU A 265 11.93 -3.95 2.98
N LEU A 266 10.89 -3.96 2.14
CA LEU A 266 9.80 -4.92 2.16
C LEU A 266 9.51 -5.39 0.73
N PRO A 267 10.30 -6.33 0.19
CA PRO A 267 10.20 -6.72 -1.22
C PRO A 267 8.90 -7.43 -1.58
N GLY A 268 8.21 -8.07 -0.63
CA GLY A 268 7.01 -8.85 -0.91
C GLY A 268 7.26 -9.91 -1.98
N ASP A 269 6.43 -9.92 -2.99
CA ASP A 269 6.47 -10.79 -4.17
C ASP A 269 7.67 -10.53 -5.11
N LEU A 270 8.34 -9.37 -4.96
CA LEU A 270 9.56 -9.04 -5.71
C LEU A 270 10.84 -9.57 -5.04
N ALA A 271 10.74 -10.33 -3.94
CA ALA A 271 11.92 -10.90 -3.29
C ALA A 271 12.73 -11.76 -4.28
N GLY A 272 14.03 -11.44 -4.41
CA GLY A 272 14.92 -12.10 -5.37
C GLY A 272 14.79 -11.65 -6.83
N SER A 273 13.89 -10.71 -7.14
CA SER A 273 13.77 -10.17 -8.49
C SER A 273 14.97 -9.29 -8.87
N PRO A 274 15.51 -9.42 -10.09
CA PRO A 274 16.56 -8.53 -10.59
C PRO A 274 16.16 -7.05 -10.58
N VAL A 275 14.89 -6.73 -10.59
CA VAL A 275 14.37 -5.36 -10.55
C VAL A 275 14.72 -4.64 -9.23
N LEU A 276 15.02 -5.38 -8.16
CA LEU A 276 15.48 -4.83 -6.87
C LEU A 276 17.02 -4.75 -6.76
N THR A 277 17.74 -4.83 -7.87
CA THR A 277 19.21 -4.85 -7.88
C THR A 277 19.80 -3.59 -8.52
N PHE A 278 19.35 -2.42 -8.09
CA PHE A 278 19.91 -1.12 -8.47
C PHE A 278 20.29 -0.29 -7.23
N ALA A 279 21.16 0.68 -7.43
CA ALA A 279 21.58 1.61 -6.39
C ALA A 279 21.88 2.98 -6.98
N PRO A 280 21.79 4.08 -6.21
CA PRO A 280 22.18 5.39 -6.68
C PRO A 280 23.70 5.47 -6.88
N LEU A 281 24.11 6.06 -8.01
CA LEU A 281 25.51 6.22 -8.41
C LEU A 281 25.77 7.67 -8.79
N PRO A 282 27.02 8.18 -8.65
CA PRO A 282 27.43 9.40 -9.28
C PRO A 282 27.29 9.28 -10.81
N LYS A 283 26.68 10.28 -11.44
CA LYS A 283 26.51 10.27 -12.90
C LYS A 283 27.87 10.41 -13.59
N PRO A 284 28.31 9.47 -14.42
CA PRO A 284 29.55 9.59 -15.15
C PRO A 284 29.42 10.61 -16.29
N ALA A 285 30.54 11.15 -16.77
CA ALA A 285 30.57 12.10 -17.88
C ALA A 285 30.03 11.48 -19.19
N GLN A 286 30.20 10.18 -19.36
CA GLN A 286 29.69 9.42 -20.51
C GLN A 286 28.96 8.18 -20.01
N THR A 287 27.87 7.81 -20.70
CA THR A 287 27.06 6.63 -20.38
C THR A 287 27.01 5.66 -21.58
N PRO A 288 28.07 4.91 -21.83
CA PRO A 288 28.12 3.96 -22.94
C PRO A 288 27.03 2.89 -22.84
N ARG A 289 26.69 2.30 -23.98
CA ARG A 289 25.78 1.13 -23.99
C ARG A 289 26.44 -0.04 -23.24
N GLY A 290 25.68 -0.75 -22.41
CA GLY A 290 26.18 -1.86 -21.61
C GLY A 290 27.02 -1.44 -20.41
N SER A 291 27.06 -0.14 -20.06
CA SER A 291 27.73 0.34 -18.85
C SER A 291 26.91 0.05 -17.59
N LEU A 292 27.59 0.02 -16.45
CA LEU A 292 26.95 -0.13 -15.13
C LEU A 292 25.85 0.91 -14.93
N TRP A 293 26.10 2.18 -15.27
CA TRP A 293 25.10 3.25 -15.17
C TRP A 293 23.81 2.93 -15.94
N ARG A 294 23.96 2.50 -17.21
CA ARG A 294 22.80 2.18 -18.07
C ARG A 294 22.00 1.01 -17.55
N GLU A 295 22.65 0.01 -16.97
CA GLU A 295 21.95 -1.11 -16.38
C GLU A 295 21.21 -0.72 -15.10
N MET A 296 21.82 0.10 -14.23
CA MET A 296 21.12 0.64 -13.05
C MET A 296 19.91 1.49 -13.44
N GLU A 297 20.05 2.34 -14.45
CA GLU A 297 18.94 3.14 -15.02
C GLU A 297 17.81 2.22 -15.53
N ARG A 298 18.14 1.19 -16.30
CA ARG A 298 17.17 0.22 -16.82
C ARG A 298 16.40 -0.49 -15.69
N ARG A 299 17.11 -0.93 -14.64
CA ARG A 299 16.50 -1.62 -13.49
C ARG A 299 15.61 -0.66 -12.69
N TYR A 300 16.05 0.55 -12.49
CA TYR A 300 15.26 1.62 -11.86
C TYR A 300 13.97 1.92 -12.64
N ASP A 301 14.06 2.04 -13.98
CA ASP A 301 12.89 2.28 -14.81
C ASP A 301 11.93 1.08 -14.87
N ALA A 302 12.46 -0.14 -14.81
CA ALA A 302 11.66 -1.35 -14.69
C ALA A 302 11.00 -1.51 -13.30
N TYR A 303 11.60 -0.90 -12.28
CA TYR A 303 11.06 -0.89 -10.92
C TYR A 303 9.84 0.03 -10.77
N LYS A 304 9.84 1.21 -11.41
CA LYS A 304 8.73 2.18 -11.38
C LYS A 304 7.47 1.66 -12.04
#